data_f8aa637975a232005e8a9dddbbb77d77
#
_entry.id   f8aa637975a232005e8a9dddbbb77d77
#
_cell.length_a   1.000
_cell.length_b   1.000
_cell.length_c   1.000
_cell.angle_alpha   90.00
_cell.angle_beta   90.00
_cell.angle_gamma   90.00
#
_symmetry.space_group_name_H-M   'P 1'
#
loop_
_entity.id
_entity.type
_entity.pdbx_description
1 polymer ?
#
loop_
_entity_poly.entity_id
_entity_poly.type
_entity_poly.pdbx_seq_one_letter_code
_entity_poly.pdbx_strand_id
1 'polypeptide(L)'
;INVKKEMTLESPDTVVKIVFEPTDTADDVYYKMKTVIDESKGGELDSDFDNTARIINYIPRLIKKFAIWFLKTIDYFGLLPKFLLNVSPFHGSMFITSMGSLGIPPIYHHLYNFGNVPVFISFGAKKSVNEIDDNGQVVKRKYVDYTVVTDERICDGYYFASTLKILRGCLRHPERLDTPPEEVIEDIF
;
A
#
# COMPACT_ATOMS: atom_id res chain seq x y z
N ILE A 1 -2.83 3.45 0.55
CA ILE A 1 -3.95 2.59 0.15
C ILE A 1 -4.98 3.37 -0.66
N ASN A 2 -5.59 2.73 -1.67
CA ASN A 2 -6.69 3.32 -2.43
C ASN A 2 -8.03 2.99 -1.74
N VAL A 3 -8.85 4.02 -1.51
CA VAL A 3 -10.17 3.91 -0.88
C VAL A 3 -11.21 4.52 -1.79
N LYS A 4 -12.30 3.80 -2.04
CA LYS A 4 -13.45 4.28 -2.80
C LYS A 4 -14.63 4.49 -1.85
N LYS A 5 -15.26 5.67 -1.90
CA LYS A 5 -16.36 6.03 -1.00
C LYS A 5 -17.59 5.15 -1.28
N GLU A 6 -17.93 5.00 -2.54
CA GLU A 6 -19.03 4.15 -3.02
C GLU A 6 -18.54 3.25 -4.16
N MET A 7 -19.06 2.02 -4.26
CA MET A 7 -18.68 1.09 -5.31
C MET A 7 -19.45 1.35 -6.61
N THR A 8 -19.37 2.60 -7.09
CA THR A 8 -19.93 3.05 -8.37
C THR A 8 -18.84 3.55 -9.29
N LEU A 9 -19.10 3.60 -10.61
CA LEU A 9 -18.12 4.12 -11.57
C LEU A 9 -17.85 5.61 -11.39
N GLU A 10 -18.83 6.34 -10.88
CA GLU A 10 -18.81 7.79 -10.73
C GLU A 10 -18.18 8.24 -9.40
N SER A 11 -18.10 7.33 -8.42
CA SER A 11 -17.50 7.65 -7.12
C SER A 11 -15.99 7.88 -7.27
N PRO A 12 -15.46 9.01 -6.78
CA PRO A 12 -14.03 9.27 -6.84
C PRO A 12 -13.25 8.26 -6.02
N ASP A 13 -12.06 7.92 -6.51
CA ASP A 13 -11.07 7.16 -5.77
C ASP A 13 -10.18 8.13 -5.01
N THR A 14 -9.98 7.87 -3.73
CA THR A 14 -9.08 8.64 -2.87
C THR A 14 -7.92 7.77 -2.42
N VAL A 15 -6.71 8.29 -2.56
CA VAL A 15 -5.51 7.63 -2.04
C VAL A 15 -5.17 8.19 -0.69
N VAL A 16 -5.16 7.34 0.32
CA VAL A 16 -4.80 7.71 1.68
C VAL A 16 -3.42 7.17 2.05
N LYS A 17 -2.62 8.01 2.69
CA LYS A 17 -1.30 7.66 3.20
C LYS A 17 -1.42 7.45 4.70
N ILE A 18 -0.91 6.32 5.17
CA ILE A 18 -0.91 5.96 6.59
C ILE A 18 0.55 5.79 7.01
N VAL A 19 0.92 6.42 8.09
CA VAL A 19 2.27 6.32 8.66
C VAL A 19 2.23 5.34 9.83
N PHE A 20 3.13 4.37 9.79
CA PHE A 20 3.33 3.39 10.84
C PHE A 20 4.69 3.63 11.50
N GLU A 21 4.72 3.42 12.81
CA GLU A 21 5.96 3.44 13.57
C GLU A 21 6.60 2.03 13.59
N PRO A 22 7.92 1.93 13.66
CA PRO A 22 8.59 0.64 13.69
C PRO A 22 8.19 -0.26 14.88
N THR A 23 7.61 0.34 15.91
CA THR A 23 7.15 -0.34 17.13
C THR A 23 5.65 -0.67 17.12
N ASP A 24 4.93 -0.33 16.04
CA ASP A 24 3.51 -0.63 15.94
C ASP A 24 3.26 -2.15 15.94
N THR A 25 2.31 -2.57 16.74
CA THR A 25 1.80 -3.96 16.76
C THR A 25 0.78 -4.19 15.64
N ALA A 26 0.35 -5.44 15.44
CA ALA A 26 -0.72 -5.77 14.50
C ALA A 26 -2.03 -5.02 14.81
N ASP A 27 -2.35 -4.87 16.09
CA ASP A 27 -3.54 -4.13 16.54
C ASP A 27 -3.40 -2.63 16.24
N ASP A 28 -2.23 -2.03 16.48
CA ASP A 28 -1.98 -0.62 16.15
C ASP A 28 -2.15 -0.36 14.66
N VAL A 29 -1.58 -1.24 13.83
CA VAL A 29 -1.73 -1.17 12.36
C VAL A 29 -3.20 -1.29 11.96
N TYR A 30 -3.94 -2.23 12.55
CA TYR A 30 -5.36 -2.41 12.28
C TYR A 30 -6.18 -1.18 12.64
N TYR A 31 -5.98 -0.62 13.82
CA TYR A 31 -6.72 0.57 14.27
C TYR A 31 -6.39 1.81 13.47
N LYS A 32 -5.11 2.07 13.18
CA LYS A 32 -4.68 3.17 12.30
C LYS A 32 -5.31 3.06 10.92
N MET A 33 -5.27 1.87 10.30
CA MET A 33 -5.88 1.65 8.98
C MET A 33 -7.40 1.83 9.03
N LYS A 34 -8.06 1.25 10.02
CA LYS A 34 -9.51 1.32 10.16
C LYS A 34 -9.97 2.76 10.32
N THR A 35 -9.36 3.53 11.21
CA THR A 35 -9.70 4.93 11.46
C THR A 35 -9.64 5.74 10.15
N VAL A 36 -8.52 5.68 9.44
CA VAL A 36 -8.33 6.44 8.20
C VAL A 36 -9.31 6.00 7.10
N ILE A 37 -9.61 4.71 6.99
CA ILE A 37 -10.58 4.19 6.01
C ILE A 37 -12.01 4.64 6.36
N ASP A 38 -12.39 4.59 7.63
CA ASP A 38 -13.73 4.98 8.07
C ASP A 38 -13.95 6.50 7.91
N GLU A 39 -12.96 7.32 8.25
CA GLU A 39 -12.95 8.76 8.01
C GLU A 39 -13.08 9.09 6.52
N SER A 40 -12.32 8.39 5.67
CA SER A 40 -12.37 8.57 4.21
C SER A 40 -13.74 8.22 3.62
N LYS A 41 -14.43 7.21 4.16
CA LYS A 41 -15.79 6.82 3.76
C LYS A 41 -16.84 7.78 4.29
N GLY A 42 -16.65 8.32 5.48
CA GLY A 42 -17.54 9.30 6.11
C GLY A 42 -17.59 10.65 5.39
N GLY A 43 -16.67 10.92 4.50
CA GLY A 43 -16.59 12.17 3.74
C GLY A 43 -15.95 13.33 4.52
N GLU A 44 -15.37 13.05 5.69
CA GLU A 44 -14.70 14.04 6.54
C GLU A 44 -13.27 14.36 6.05
N LEU A 45 -12.69 13.49 5.24
CA LEU A 45 -11.38 13.70 4.62
C LEU A 45 -11.56 14.11 3.14
N ASP A 46 -11.61 15.41 2.89
CA ASP A 46 -11.04 15.96 1.67
C ASP A 46 -9.53 15.71 1.78
N SER A 47 -9.01 14.67 1.15
CA SER A 47 -7.58 14.41 1.25
C SER A 47 -6.82 15.62 0.70
N ASP A 48 -5.76 16.04 1.37
CA ASP A 48 -4.89 17.14 0.88
C ASP A 48 -4.40 16.86 -0.53
N PHE A 49 -4.33 15.57 -0.91
CA PHE A 49 -4.02 15.12 -2.25
C PHE A 49 -5.13 15.47 -3.26
N ASP A 50 -6.40 15.25 -2.91
CA ASP A 50 -7.53 15.54 -3.81
C ASP A 50 -7.68 17.05 -4.01
N ASN A 51 -7.48 17.85 -2.98
CA ASN A 51 -7.47 19.31 -3.06
C ASN A 51 -6.32 19.82 -3.93
N THR A 52 -5.13 19.26 -3.77
CA THR A 52 -3.97 19.56 -4.61
C THR A 52 -4.22 19.16 -6.07
N ALA A 53 -4.81 17.99 -6.32
CA ALA A 53 -5.16 17.53 -7.67
C ALA A 53 -6.20 18.44 -8.34
N ARG A 54 -7.19 18.96 -7.62
CA ARG A 54 -8.17 19.93 -8.14
C ARG A 54 -7.48 21.23 -8.56
N ILE A 55 -6.61 21.78 -7.74
CA ILE A 55 -5.85 23.01 -8.07
C ILE A 55 -4.99 22.79 -9.33
N ILE A 56 -4.33 21.64 -9.43
CA ILE A 56 -3.51 21.28 -10.59
C ILE A 56 -4.35 21.21 -11.88
N ASN A 57 -5.63 20.85 -11.81
CA ASN A 57 -6.49 20.78 -13.01
C ASN A 57 -6.75 22.15 -13.67
N TYR A 58 -6.71 23.24 -12.91
CA TYR A 58 -6.87 24.59 -13.45
C TYR A 58 -5.59 25.13 -14.12
N ILE A 59 -4.45 24.49 -13.94
CA ILE A 59 -3.16 24.93 -14.51
C ILE A 59 -3.09 24.60 -16.02
N PRO A 60 -2.69 25.53 -16.89
CA PRO A 60 -2.48 25.25 -18.31
C PRO A 60 -1.50 24.09 -18.54
N ARG A 61 -1.75 23.30 -19.59
CA ARG A 61 -1.01 22.07 -19.88
C ARG A 61 0.52 22.23 -19.94
N LEU A 62 1.01 23.33 -20.51
CA LEU A 62 2.45 23.59 -20.63
C LEU A 62 3.10 23.86 -19.27
N ILE A 63 2.45 24.67 -18.45
CA ILE A 63 2.90 24.96 -17.08
C ILE A 63 2.87 23.68 -16.23
N LYS A 64 1.81 22.87 -16.38
CA LYS A 64 1.68 21.57 -15.71
C LYS A 64 2.84 20.62 -16.08
N LYS A 65 3.19 20.53 -17.37
CA LYS A 65 4.32 19.70 -17.80
C LYS A 65 5.65 20.18 -17.21
N PHE A 66 5.87 21.49 -17.21
CA PHE A 66 7.07 22.07 -16.63
C PHE A 66 7.13 21.83 -15.11
N ALA A 67 6.03 22.05 -14.39
CA ALA A 67 5.95 21.81 -12.96
C ALA A 67 6.24 20.34 -12.61
N ILE A 68 5.64 19.39 -13.33
CA ILE A 68 5.90 17.96 -13.13
C ILE A 68 7.36 17.61 -13.43
N TRP A 69 7.92 18.14 -14.51
CA TRP A 69 9.34 17.95 -14.83
C TRP A 69 10.25 18.52 -13.74
N PHE A 70 9.95 19.71 -13.26
CA PHE A 70 10.69 20.35 -12.17
C PHE A 70 10.60 19.54 -10.88
N LEU A 71 9.39 19.11 -10.48
CA LEU A 71 9.19 18.26 -9.31
C LEU A 71 9.97 16.95 -9.41
N LYS A 72 9.96 16.29 -10.57
CA LYS A 72 10.76 15.08 -10.79
C LYS A 72 12.26 15.33 -10.66
N THR A 73 12.71 16.49 -11.11
CA THR A 73 14.14 16.85 -11.05
C THR A 73 14.58 17.08 -9.62
N ILE A 74 13.82 17.86 -8.84
CA ILE A 74 14.16 18.10 -7.43
C ILE A 74 13.98 16.83 -6.58
N ASP A 75 13.02 15.95 -6.91
CA ASP A 75 12.84 14.64 -6.30
C ASP A 75 14.06 13.73 -6.51
N TYR A 76 14.57 13.68 -7.73
CA TYR A 76 15.79 12.93 -8.07
C TYR A 76 17.00 13.34 -7.21
N PHE A 77 17.11 14.62 -6.87
CA PHE A 77 18.17 15.14 -5.99
C PHE A 77 17.82 15.10 -4.49
N GLY A 78 16.67 14.51 -4.12
CA GLY A 78 16.23 14.46 -2.71
C GLY A 78 15.88 15.82 -2.10
N LEU A 79 15.58 16.81 -2.94
CA LEU A 79 15.32 18.20 -2.52
C LEU A 79 13.82 18.52 -2.37
N LEU A 80 12.95 17.52 -2.45
CA LEU A 80 11.51 17.74 -2.24
C LEU A 80 11.23 18.20 -0.80
N PRO A 81 10.43 19.26 -0.62
CA PRO A 81 10.00 19.70 0.69
C PRO A 81 9.21 18.61 1.44
N LYS A 82 9.43 18.49 2.74
CA LYS A 82 8.79 17.47 3.60
C LYS A 82 7.26 17.49 3.51
N PHE A 83 6.64 18.67 3.37
CA PHE A 83 5.19 18.75 3.25
C PHE A 83 4.67 18.07 1.97
N LEU A 84 5.39 18.20 0.84
CA LEU A 84 5.04 17.52 -0.41
C LEU A 84 5.26 16.01 -0.30
N LEU A 85 6.32 15.58 0.36
CA LEU A 85 6.56 14.17 0.64
C LEU A 85 5.43 13.57 1.49
N ASN A 86 4.94 14.30 2.49
CA ASN A 86 3.88 13.83 3.38
C ASN A 86 2.53 13.69 2.65
N VAL A 87 2.19 14.64 1.79
CA VAL A 87 0.93 14.62 1.01
C VAL A 87 1.00 13.64 -0.17
N SER A 88 2.18 13.44 -0.74
CA SER A 88 2.33 12.59 -1.92
C SER A 88 2.14 11.11 -1.61
N PRO A 89 1.18 10.43 -2.25
CA PRO A 89 0.99 8.99 -2.10
C PRO A 89 2.08 8.17 -2.80
N PHE A 90 2.91 8.81 -3.64
CA PHE A 90 3.98 8.16 -4.39
C PHE A 90 5.31 8.11 -3.63
N HIS A 91 5.33 8.65 -2.40
CA HIS A 91 6.50 8.62 -1.52
C HIS A 91 6.16 7.83 -0.26
N GLY A 92 6.69 6.63 -0.16
CA GLY A 92 6.41 5.71 0.96
C GLY A 92 7.03 4.34 0.73
N SER A 93 6.91 3.46 1.72
CA SER A 93 7.52 2.12 1.69
C SER A 93 6.75 1.13 0.83
N MET A 94 5.42 1.22 0.79
CA MET A 94 4.60 0.31 -0.01
C MET A 94 3.25 0.93 -0.38
N PHE A 95 2.69 0.42 -1.47
CA PHE A 95 1.32 0.70 -1.88
C PHE A 95 0.46 -0.55 -1.74
N ILE A 96 -0.70 -0.42 -1.12
CA ILE A 96 -1.62 -1.54 -0.90
C ILE A 96 -2.94 -1.25 -1.59
N THR A 97 -3.46 -2.25 -2.32
CA THR A 97 -4.81 -2.22 -2.86
C THR A 97 -5.56 -3.51 -2.55
N SER A 98 -6.88 -3.44 -2.46
CA SER A 98 -7.72 -4.61 -2.24
C SER A 98 -8.78 -4.73 -3.33
N MET A 99 -8.76 -5.85 -4.02
CA MET A 99 -9.77 -6.25 -5.00
C MET A 99 -10.92 -7.04 -4.34
N GLY A 100 -10.84 -7.24 -3.02
CA GLY A 100 -11.80 -8.04 -2.27
C GLY A 100 -13.23 -7.54 -2.37
N SER A 101 -13.43 -6.22 -2.33
CA SER A 101 -14.73 -5.58 -2.49
C SER A 101 -15.31 -5.69 -3.90
N LEU A 102 -14.46 -5.87 -4.90
CA LEU A 102 -14.85 -6.07 -6.30
C LEU A 102 -15.09 -7.55 -6.64
N GLY A 103 -14.79 -8.46 -5.72
CA GLY A 103 -14.98 -9.90 -5.94
C GLY A 103 -14.03 -10.55 -6.96
N ILE A 104 -12.90 -9.88 -7.27
CA ILE A 104 -11.95 -10.36 -8.29
C ILE A 104 -10.63 -10.85 -7.66
N PRO A 105 -9.83 -11.66 -8.39
CA PRO A 105 -8.49 -12.04 -7.98
C PRO A 105 -7.56 -10.83 -7.81
N PRO A 106 -6.41 -11.00 -7.11
CA PRO A 106 -5.42 -9.94 -7.01
C PRO A 106 -4.82 -9.63 -8.38
N ILE A 107 -4.41 -8.40 -8.59
CA ILE A 107 -3.84 -7.92 -9.84
C ILE A 107 -2.34 -7.69 -9.72
N TYR A 108 -1.61 -7.81 -10.84
CA TYR A 108 -0.26 -7.29 -10.95
C TYR A 108 -0.34 -5.84 -11.42
N HIS A 109 0.15 -4.93 -10.59
CA HIS A 109 0.17 -3.51 -10.91
C HIS A 109 1.61 -3.08 -11.16
N HIS A 110 1.83 -2.25 -12.16
CA HIS A 110 3.16 -1.66 -12.39
C HIS A 110 3.51 -0.68 -11.26
N LEU A 111 4.79 -0.56 -10.96
CA LEU A 111 5.29 0.48 -10.06
C LEU A 111 5.25 1.85 -10.75
N TYR A 112 5.07 2.90 -9.96
CA TYR A 112 4.99 4.25 -10.48
C TYR A 112 6.37 4.77 -10.89
N ASN A 113 6.42 5.51 -12.01
CA ASN A 113 7.65 6.19 -12.47
C ASN A 113 7.88 7.55 -11.80
N PHE A 114 7.16 7.83 -10.72
CA PHE A 114 7.27 9.03 -9.92
C PHE A 114 7.24 8.65 -8.44
N GLY A 115 8.10 9.29 -7.64
CA GLY A 115 8.26 8.95 -6.24
C GLY A 115 9.18 7.74 -6.03
N ASN A 116 9.12 7.16 -4.85
CA ASN A 116 10.04 6.13 -4.39
C ASN A 116 9.38 4.85 -3.85
N VAL A 117 8.08 4.64 -4.10
CA VAL A 117 7.38 3.44 -3.62
C VAL A 117 7.92 2.18 -4.32
N PRO A 118 8.67 1.31 -3.63
CA PRO A 118 9.33 0.16 -4.24
C PRO A 118 8.46 -1.10 -4.27
N VAL A 119 7.38 -1.15 -3.49
CA VAL A 119 6.57 -2.34 -3.30
C VAL A 119 5.10 -2.03 -3.55
N PHE A 120 4.44 -2.86 -4.35
CA PHE A 120 3.00 -2.82 -4.58
C PHE A 120 2.38 -4.16 -4.19
N ILE A 121 1.41 -4.15 -3.28
CA ILE A 121 0.70 -5.35 -2.84
C ILE A 121 -0.78 -5.24 -3.23
N SER A 122 -1.30 -6.29 -3.87
CA SER A 122 -2.72 -6.41 -4.19
C SER A 122 -3.32 -7.64 -3.53
N PHE A 123 -4.40 -7.46 -2.78
CA PHE A 123 -5.17 -8.54 -2.18
C PHE A 123 -6.42 -8.83 -3.01
N GLY A 124 -6.66 -10.11 -3.28
CA GLY A 124 -7.85 -10.58 -3.99
C GLY A 124 -9.06 -10.79 -3.08
N ALA A 125 -10.15 -11.23 -3.68
CA ALA A 125 -11.35 -11.65 -2.96
C ALA A 125 -11.12 -12.92 -2.13
N LYS A 126 -11.83 -13.02 -1.01
CA LYS A 126 -11.86 -14.25 -0.21
C LYS A 126 -12.50 -15.38 -1.03
N LYS A 127 -11.82 -16.51 -1.10
CA LYS A 127 -12.34 -17.73 -1.76
C LYS A 127 -12.36 -18.90 -0.78
N SER A 128 -13.27 -19.83 -1.03
CA SER A 128 -13.34 -21.10 -0.29
C SER A 128 -12.95 -22.23 -1.23
N VAL A 129 -12.07 -23.11 -0.78
CA VAL A 129 -11.59 -24.27 -1.53
C VAL A 129 -11.80 -25.53 -0.66
N ASN A 130 -12.28 -26.59 -1.29
CA ASN A 130 -12.32 -27.91 -0.62
C ASN A 130 -10.99 -28.60 -0.88
N GLU A 131 -10.33 -29.00 0.20
CA GLU A 131 -9.02 -29.68 0.17
C GLU A 131 -9.11 -30.98 0.93
N ILE A 132 -8.22 -31.91 0.65
CA ILE A 132 -8.08 -33.16 1.39
C ILE A 132 -7.03 -32.89 2.49
N ASP A 133 -7.39 -33.16 3.73
CA ASP A 133 -6.47 -33.06 4.86
C ASP A 133 -5.54 -34.30 4.94
N ASP A 134 -4.62 -34.29 5.90
CA ASP A 134 -3.67 -35.37 6.13
C ASP A 134 -4.34 -36.71 6.52
N ASN A 135 -5.62 -36.69 6.92
CA ASN A 135 -6.43 -37.86 7.27
C ASN A 135 -7.28 -38.34 6.08
N GLY A 136 -7.15 -37.71 4.90
CA GLY A 136 -7.93 -38.05 3.71
C GLY A 136 -9.36 -37.51 3.72
N GLN A 137 -9.70 -36.57 4.63
CA GLN A 137 -11.02 -35.96 4.72
C GLN A 137 -11.10 -34.67 3.93
N VAL A 138 -12.26 -34.40 3.35
CA VAL A 138 -12.52 -33.14 2.64
C VAL A 138 -12.81 -32.04 3.67
N VAL A 139 -11.93 -31.03 3.72
CA VAL A 139 -12.06 -29.85 4.57
C VAL A 139 -12.23 -28.59 3.73
N LYS A 140 -13.13 -27.70 4.16
CA LYS A 140 -13.32 -26.41 3.50
C LYS A 140 -12.42 -25.36 4.13
N ARG A 141 -11.48 -24.84 3.33
CA ARG A 141 -10.55 -23.78 3.77
C ARG A 141 -10.88 -22.46 3.07
N LYS A 142 -10.56 -21.36 3.76
CA LYS A 142 -10.71 -20.00 3.23
C LYS A 142 -9.34 -19.42 2.92
N TYR A 143 -9.24 -18.80 1.75
CA TYR A 143 -8.01 -18.22 1.23
C TYR A 143 -8.23 -16.78 0.78
N VAL A 144 -7.17 -15.99 0.89
CA VAL A 144 -7.00 -14.71 0.21
C VAL A 144 -5.70 -14.81 -0.57
N ASP A 145 -5.79 -14.74 -1.89
CA ASP A 145 -4.58 -14.64 -2.71
C ASP A 145 -4.08 -13.20 -2.69
N TYR A 146 -2.78 -13.02 -2.76
CA TYR A 146 -2.18 -11.70 -2.92
C TYR A 146 -1.03 -11.76 -3.92
N THR A 147 -0.78 -10.63 -4.58
CA THR A 147 0.37 -10.45 -5.47
C THR A 147 1.26 -9.35 -4.91
N VAL A 148 2.57 -9.52 -5.10
CA VAL A 148 3.58 -8.54 -4.72
C VAL A 148 4.40 -8.20 -5.94
N VAL A 149 4.55 -6.91 -6.22
CA VAL A 149 5.46 -6.40 -7.25
C VAL A 149 6.50 -5.55 -6.54
N THR A 150 7.76 -5.82 -6.81
CA THR A 150 8.90 -5.11 -6.21
C THR A 150 9.79 -4.51 -7.28
N ASP A 151 10.49 -3.43 -6.94
CA ASP A 151 11.49 -2.82 -7.80
C ASP A 151 12.85 -3.52 -7.57
N GLU A 152 13.36 -4.20 -8.60
CA GLU A 152 14.64 -4.93 -8.53
C GLU A 152 15.84 -3.99 -8.32
N ARG A 153 15.71 -2.70 -8.59
CA ARG A 153 16.74 -1.69 -8.29
C ARG A 153 16.96 -1.51 -6.79
N ILE A 154 15.98 -1.88 -5.96
CA ILE A 154 15.99 -1.73 -4.50
C ILE A 154 16.13 -3.09 -3.83
N CYS A 155 15.56 -4.13 -4.40
CA CYS A 155 15.44 -5.45 -3.79
C CYS A 155 15.73 -6.52 -4.84
N ASP A 156 16.92 -7.09 -4.78
CA ASP A 156 17.31 -8.22 -5.65
C ASP A 156 16.53 -9.50 -5.31
N GLY A 157 16.67 -10.52 -6.16
CA GLY A 157 15.95 -11.77 -6.01
C GLY A 157 16.26 -12.53 -4.71
N TYR A 158 17.48 -12.44 -4.20
CA TYR A 158 17.86 -13.10 -2.94
C TYR A 158 17.26 -12.39 -1.73
N TYR A 159 17.36 -11.07 -1.70
CA TYR A 159 16.75 -10.25 -0.65
C TYR A 159 15.24 -10.43 -0.61
N PHE A 160 14.59 -10.38 -1.78
CA PHE A 160 13.16 -10.63 -1.92
C PHE A 160 12.76 -12.00 -1.38
N ALA A 161 13.46 -13.07 -1.78
CA ALA A 161 13.18 -14.42 -1.30
C ALA A 161 13.34 -14.55 0.22
N SER A 162 14.34 -13.87 0.79
CA SER A 162 14.59 -13.85 2.23
C SER A 162 13.47 -13.12 2.98
N THR A 163 13.01 -11.98 2.47
CA THR A 163 11.88 -11.21 3.03
C THR A 163 10.58 -12.03 2.98
N LEU A 164 10.32 -12.74 1.88
CA LEU A 164 9.15 -13.62 1.79
C LEU A 164 9.16 -14.76 2.80
N LYS A 165 10.35 -15.29 3.16
CA LYS A 165 10.46 -16.32 4.22
C LYS A 165 10.07 -15.73 5.59
N ILE A 166 10.50 -14.49 5.88
CA ILE A 166 10.15 -13.80 7.12
C ILE A 166 8.63 -13.55 7.16
N LEU A 167 8.08 -12.97 6.08
CA LEU A 167 6.62 -12.73 5.96
C LEU A 167 5.82 -14.02 6.17
N ARG A 168 6.24 -15.12 5.54
CA ARG A 168 5.60 -16.43 5.74
C ARG A 168 5.70 -16.91 7.20
N GLY A 169 6.81 -16.62 7.87
CA GLY A 169 7.00 -16.90 9.30
C GLY A 169 5.98 -16.14 10.15
N CYS A 170 5.81 -14.84 9.92
CA CYS A 170 4.83 -14.01 10.63
C CYS A 170 3.39 -14.45 10.34
N LEU A 171 3.06 -14.85 9.10
CA LEU A 171 1.73 -15.34 8.75
C LEU A 171 1.40 -16.71 9.40
N ARG A 172 2.42 -17.54 9.66
CA ARG A 172 2.25 -18.82 10.36
C ARG A 172 2.18 -18.67 11.87
N HIS A 173 2.84 -17.66 12.39
CA HIS A 173 2.97 -17.36 13.82
C HIS A 173 2.56 -15.89 14.04
N PRO A 174 1.26 -15.55 13.83
CA PRO A 174 0.79 -14.18 13.92
C PRO A 174 0.95 -13.58 15.31
N GLU A 175 1.01 -14.41 16.37
CA GLU A 175 1.29 -14.00 17.73
C GLU A 175 2.58 -13.21 17.93
N ARG A 176 3.51 -13.34 16.98
CA ARG A 176 4.75 -12.54 16.97
C ARG A 176 4.52 -11.05 16.70
N LEU A 177 3.36 -10.71 16.14
CA LEU A 177 2.99 -9.34 15.79
C LEU A 177 2.16 -8.65 16.89
N ASP A 178 1.84 -9.37 17.98
CA ASP A 178 1.07 -8.83 19.10
C ASP A 178 1.92 -7.97 20.03
N THR A 179 3.24 -8.09 19.92
CA THR A 179 4.20 -7.31 20.72
C THR A 179 5.15 -6.54 19.82
N PRO A 180 5.61 -5.35 20.23
CA PRO A 180 6.62 -4.61 19.48
C PRO A 180 7.91 -5.44 19.32
N PRO A 181 8.71 -5.22 18.25
CA PRO A 181 9.99 -5.87 18.08
C PRO A 181 10.93 -5.50 19.24
N GLU A 182 11.77 -6.46 19.67
CA GLU A 182 12.76 -6.23 20.71
C GLU A 182 13.81 -5.19 20.29
N GLU A 183 14.14 -5.16 19.00
CA GLU A 183 15.09 -4.24 18.41
C GLU A 183 14.58 -3.78 17.04
N VAL A 184 14.67 -2.46 16.79
CA VAL A 184 14.43 -1.88 15.48
C VAL A 184 15.76 -1.74 14.77
N ILE A 185 15.96 -2.54 13.72
CA ILE A 185 17.13 -2.45 12.86
C ILE A 185 16.82 -1.46 11.76
N GLU A 186 17.48 -0.31 11.76
CA GLU A 186 17.44 0.64 10.66
C GLU A 186 18.48 0.22 9.62
N ASP A 187 18.02 -0.02 8.37
CA ASP A 187 18.93 -0.19 7.24
C ASP A 187 19.56 1.19 6.95
N ILE A 188 20.80 1.34 7.41
CA ILE A 188 21.61 2.52 7.10
C ILE A 188 22.38 2.20 5.82
N PHE A 189 21.99 2.82 4.73
CA PHE A 189 22.73 2.83 3.48
C PHE A 189 23.56 4.10 3.34
#